data_5492b3f491c029f1b88bd9a772f38325
#
_entry.id   5492b3f491c029f1b88bd9a772f38325
#
_cell.length_a   1.000
_cell.length_b   1.000
_cell.length_c   1.000
_cell.angle_alpha   90.00
_cell.angle_beta   90.00
_cell.angle_gamma   90.00
#
_symmetry.space_group_name_H-M   'P 1'
#
loop_
_entity.id
_entity.type
_entity.pdbx_description
1 polymer ?
#
loop_
_entity_poly.entity_id
_entity_poly.type
_entity_poly.pdbx_seq_one_letter_code
_entity_poly.pdbx_strand_id
1 'polypeptide(L)'
;MKIKRLLSCLTSAALSLTAFTGVGTGSAQRMPSAAAAGTEWKFDLGGNGAADGFTGVSASDGYNASRGYGFAQTWNVANVTASGSGAFSDAVQFKSGDEGNTFNVDLPKGLYEIKVTTGNTSRTTIKMEGMLQMINLTGNNAVETVRIPVTDGQLNVQAVAGRDNTPFTISAVELTQLNTTGEMKPTVWICGDSTVANYYNCADTSQHGWGQFLGSYIGSDWDVRNLAASGQYAKGFVEAGQFAPIEYYGKSGDIYLIAI
;
A
#
# COMPACT_ATOMS: atom_id res chain seq x y z
N MET A 1 -24.85 -6.45 23.88
CA MET A 1 -24.86 -5.24 24.72
C MET A 1 -23.49 -4.54 24.82
N LYS A 2 -22.38 -5.18 24.44
CA LYS A 2 -21.01 -4.59 24.46
C LYS A 2 -20.69 -3.73 23.21
N ILE A 3 -21.29 -4.03 22.06
CA ILE A 3 -21.03 -3.32 20.78
C ILE A 3 -21.56 -1.88 20.78
N LYS A 4 -22.71 -1.63 21.41
CA LYS A 4 -23.24 -0.24 21.47
C LYS A 4 -22.41 0.73 22.31
N ARG A 5 -21.62 0.23 23.28
CA ARG A 5 -20.74 1.09 24.10
C ARG A 5 -19.42 1.43 23.40
N LEU A 6 -18.92 0.54 22.54
CA LEU A 6 -17.73 0.84 21.72
C LEU A 6 -18.04 1.87 20.62
N LEU A 7 -19.22 1.77 19.98
CA LEU A 7 -19.62 2.78 18.99
C LEU A 7 -19.81 4.17 19.63
N SER A 8 -20.30 4.24 20.88
CA SER A 8 -20.44 5.52 21.58
C SER A 8 -19.09 6.15 21.96
N CYS A 9 -18.05 5.33 22.19
CA CYS A 9 -16.71 5.83 22.46
C CYS A 9 -16.03 6.39 21.20
N LEU A 10 -16.22 5.75 20.05
CA LEU A 10 -15.67 6.23 18.79
C LEU A 10 -16.34 7.53 18.32
N THR A 11 -17.67 7.64 18.48
CA THR A 11 -18.36 8.89 18.18
C THR A 11 -18.00 10.03 19.15
N SER A 12 -17.72 9.72 20.41
CA SER A 12 -17.26 10.72 21.38
C SER A 12 -15.83 11.18 21.14
N ALA A 13 -14.94 10.31 20.66
CA ALA A 13 -13.57 10.67 20.28
C ALA A 13 -13.53 11.55 19.03
N ALA A 14 -14.36 11.28 18.05
CA ALA A 14 -14.49 12.13 16.86
C ALA A 14 -15.09 13.51 17.19
N LEU A 15 -16.02 13.59 18.16
CA LEU A 15 -16.57 14.88 18.60
C LEU A 15 -15.61 15.67 19.49
N SER A 16 -14.71 15.01 20.21
CA SER A 16 -13.74 15.75 21.05
C SER A 16 -12.58 16.35 20.26
N LEU A 17 -12.29 15.87 19.04
CA LEU A 17 -11.33 16.52 18.15
C LEU A 17 -11.85 17.85 17.55
N THR A 18 -13.15 18.04 17.46
CA THR A 18 -13.74 19.31 16.99
C THR A 18 -13.82 20.38 18.06
N ALA A 19 -13.60 20.05 19.35
CA ALA A 19 -13.65 21.02 20.46
C ALA A 19 -12.29 21.64 20.80
N PHE A 20 -11.21 21.27 20.14
CA PHE A 20 -9.84 21.79 20.39
C PHE A 20 -9.43 22.93 19.45
N THR A 21 -10.36 23.67 18.89
CA THR A 21 -10.07 24.92 18.16
C THR A 21 -10.13 26.12 19.11
N GLY A 22 -9.14 26.20 19.98
CA GLY A 22 -9.00 27.36 20.88
C GLY A 22 -7.61 27.44 21.48
N VAL A 23 -6.83 28.41 20.96
CA VAL A 23 -5.56 28.93 21.48
C VAL A 23 -4.31 28.14 21.06
N GLY A 24 -3.76 28.57 19.96
CA GLY A 24 -2.41 28.29 19.49
C GLY A 24 -2.35 28.63 18.01
N THR A 25 -1.62 29.68 17.66
CA THR A 25 -1.32 30.06 16.27
C THR A 25 -0.39 29.01 15.62
N GLY A 26 -0.87 27.77 15.56
CA GLY A 26 -0.36 26.73 14.70
C GLY A 26 -1.10 26.87 13.38
N SER A 27 -0.38 27.19 12.32
CA SER A 27 -0.92 27.17 10.96
C SER A 27 -1.64 25.83 10.75
N ALA A 28 -2.97 25.84 10.64
CA ALA A 28 -3.70 24.71 10.12
C ALA A 28 -3.02 24.35 8.80
N GLN A 29 -2.36 23.21 8.73
CA GLN A 29 -1.83 22.72 7.47
C GLN A 29 -3.04 22.53 6.57
N ARG A 30 -3.21 23.50 5.68
CA ARG A 30 -4.19 23.44 4.63
C ARG A 30 -3.91 22.15 3.89
N MET A 31 -4.85 21.21 3.87
CA MET A 31 -4.79 20.08 2.94
C MET A 31 -4.33 20.64 1.60
N PRO A 32 -3.31 20.09 0.96
CA PRO A 32 -2.96 20.55 -0.37
C PRO A 32 -4.23 20.50 -1.21
N SER A 33 -4.54 21.58 -1.89
CA SER A 33 -5.64 21.66 -2.84
C SER A 33 -5.58 20.40 -3.71
N ALA A 34 -6.70 19.70 -3.85
CA ALA A 34 -6.78 18.53 -4.69
C ALA A 34 -6.01 18.77 -5.98
N ALA A 35 -4.99 17.96 -6.24
CA ALA A 35 -4.32 18.02 -7.52
C ALA A 35 -5.36 17.79 -8.62
N ALA A 36 -5.13 18.34 -9.79
CA ALA A 36 -6.04 18.16 -10.92
C ALA A 36 -6.26 16.66 -11.17
N ALA A 37 -7.52 16.30 -11.46
CA ALA A 37 -7.90 14.94 -11.79
C ALA A 37 -6.91 14.31 -12.78
N GLY A 38 -6.46 13.10 -12.47
CA GLY A 38 -5.72 12.29 -13.40
C GLY A 38 -4.23 12.61 -13.52
N THR A 39 -3.58 13.18 -12.51
CA THR A 39 -2.11 13.21 -12.51
C THR A 39 -1.61 11.77 -12.45
N GLU A 40 -0.81 11.40 -13.45
CA GLU A 40 -0.26 10.06 -13.60
C GLU A 40 1.25 10.07 -13.42
N TRP A 41 1.77 8.99 -12.84
CA TRP A 41 3.19 8.65 -12.82
C TRP A 41 3.32 7.22 -13.32
N LYS A 42 4.28 6.99 -14.21
CA LYS A 42 4.53 5.67 -14.79
C LYS A 42 6.03 5.37 -14.72
N PHE A 43 6.36 4.30 -14.02
CA PHE A 43 7.72 3.86 -13.82
C PHE A 43 7.95 2.53 -14.52
N ASP A 44 8.97 2.50 -15.36
CA ASP A 44 9.49 1.33 -16.05
C ASP A 44 10.73 0.85 -15.27
N LEU A 45 10.59 -0.30 -14.62
CA LEU A 45 11.62 -0.82 -13.72
C LEU A 45 12.47 -1.86 -14.45
N GLY A 46 13.72 -1.48 -14.73
CA GLY A 46 14.64 -2.38 -15.42
C GLY A 46 15.87 -1.67 -15.97
N GLY A 47 16.60 -2.32 -16.85
CA GLY A 47 17.88 -1.84 -17.37
C GLY A 47 17.87 -1.44 -18.85
N ASN A 48 16.80 -1.67 -19.58
CA ASN A 48 16.75 -1.48 -21.04
C ASN A 48 16.41 -0.04 -21.47
N GLY A 49 16.24 0.87 -20.52
CA GLY A 49 15.77 2.24 -20.76
C GLY A 49 14.25 2.32 -20.65
N ALA A 50 13.72 3.55 -20.62
CA ALA A 50 12.31 3.78 -20.43
C ALA A 50 11.51 3.55 -21.72
N ALA A 51 10.38 2.89 -21.60
CA ALA A 51 9.37 2.87 -22.65
C ALA A 51 8.71 4.27 -22.80
N ASP A 52 8.09 4.52 -23.96
CA ASP A 52 7.42 5.79 -24.23
C ASP A 52 6.36 6.10 -23.17
N GLY A 53 6.46 7.29 -22.58
CA GLY A 53 5.55 7.74 -21.53
C GLY A 53 5.86 7.23 -20.13
N PHE A 54 6.93 6.48 -19.96
CA PHE A 54 7.40 5.99 -18.66
C PHE A 54 8.68 6.71 -18.21
N THR A 55 8.89 6.75 -16.92
CA THR A 55 10.15 7.12 -16.28
C THR A 55 10.94 5.84 -16.03
N GLY A 56 12.11 5.70 -16.62
CA GLY A 56 12.97 4.53 -16.41
C GLY A 56 13.63 4.56 -15.03
N VAL A 57 13.66 3.40 -14.37
CA VAL A 57 14.28 3.21 -13.06
C VAL A 57 15.10 1.93 -13.06
N SER A 58 16.41 2.07 -13.08
CA SER A 58 17.33 0.94 -12.99
C SER A 58 17.50 0.48 -11.54
N ALA A 59 17.87 -0.77 -11.33
CA ALA A 59 18.23 -1.32 -10.02
C ALA A 59 19.32 -0.52 -9.28
N SER A 60 20.13 0.25 -9.99
CA SER A 60 21.14 1.14 -9.40
C SER A 60 20.57 2.48 -8.90
N ASP A 61 19.32 2.80 -9.20
CA ASP A 61 18.69 4.06 -8.84
C ASP A 61 18.20 4.04 -7.40
N GLY A 62 19.11 4.28 -6.45
CA GLY A 62 18.76 4.50 -5.05
C GLY A 62 17.83 5.71 -4.88
N TYR A 63 16.96 5.66 -3.90
CA TYR A 63 16.08 6.80 -3.60
C TYR A 63 16.88 8.07 -3.38
N ASN A 64 16.40 9.16 -3.96
CA ASN A 64 16.99 10.48 -3.85
C ASN A 64 15.87 11.52 -3.76
N ALA A 65 15.85 12.30 -2.69
CA ALA A 65 14.80 13.29 -2.45
C ALA A 65 14.70 14.38 -3.54
N SER A 66 15.78 14.69 -4.26
CA SER A 66 15.72 15.65 -5.37
C SER A 66 15.03 15.08 -6.60
N ARG A 67 15.08 13.75 -6.78
CA ARG A 67 14.40 13.02 -7.84
C ARG A 67 12.99 12.61 -7.43
N GLY A 68 12.77 12.39 -6.14
CA GLY A 68 11.51 12.00 -5.57
C GLY A 68 11.15 10.53 -5.76
N TYR A 69 12.06 9.68 -6.22
CA TYR A 69 11.83 8.23 -6.33
C TYR A 69 13.14 7.43 -6.32
N GLY A 70 13.02 6.12 -6.17
CA GLY A 70 14.11 5.15 -6.25
C GLY A 70 14.00 4.03 -5.22
N PHE A 71 14.97 3.10 -5.26
CA PHE A 71 15.02 1.97 -4.34
C PHE A 71 15.61 2.38 -2.99
N ALA A 72 15.00 1.91 -1.90
CA ALA A 72 15.51 2.15 -0.56
C ALA A 72 16.94 1.61 -0.40
N GLN A 73 17.22 0.46 -1.04
CA GLN A 73 18.54 -0.15 -1.06
C GLN A 73 18.85 -0.81 -2.40
N THR A 74 19.91 -0.36 -3.07
CA THR A 74 20.27 -0.85 -4.41
C THR A 74 20.96 -2.21 -4.40
N TRP A 75 21.56 -2.63 -3.29
CA TRP A 75 22.21 -3.95 -3.17
C TRP A 75 21.22 -5.12 -3.12
N ASN A 76 19.95 -4.83 -2.84
CA ASN A 76 18.86 -5.81 -2.75
C ASN A 76 18.10 -6.01 -4.05
N VAL A 77 18.49 -5.34 -5.10
CA VAL A 77 17.79 -5.36 -6.39
C VAL A 77 18.76 -5.60 -7.54
N ALA A 78 18.28 -6.14 -8.63
CA ALA A 78 19.05 -6.37 -9.86
C ALA A 78 18.16 -6.23 -11.09
N ASN A 79 18.68 -5.64 -12.17
CA ASN A 79 18.00 -5.64 -13.46
C ASN A 79 17.99 -7.04 -14.06
N VAL A 80 16.84 -7.44 -14.62
CA VAL A 80 16.66 -8.73 -15.30
C VAL A 80 15.81 -8.53 -16.55
N THR A 81 15.93 -9.44 -17.51
CA THR A 81 15.02 -9.49 -18.66
C THR A 81 13.66 -10.07 -18.25
N ALA A 82 12.61 -9.61 -18.91
CA ALA A 82 11.27 -10.15 -18.78
C ALA A 82 10.72 -10.56 -20.16
N SER A 83 9.60 -11.28 -20.18
CA SER A 83 9.04 -11.85 -21.41
C SER A 83 8.05 -10.94 -22.15
N GLY A 84 7.80 -9.75 -21.64
CA GLY A 84 6.90 -8.76 -22.24
C GLY A 84 7.54 -7.93 -23.35
N SER A 85 6.92 -6.82 -23.69
CA SER A 85 7.40 -5.83 -24.63
C SER A 85 7.23 -4.41 -24.07
N GLY A 86 8.01 -3.44 -24.56
CA GLY A 86 8.02 -2.07 -24.03
C GLY A 86 8.44 -2.08 -22.56
N ALA A 87 7.70 -1.40 -21.68
CA ALA A 87 7.93 -1.36 -20.24
C ALA A 87 7.86 -2.74 -19.54
N PHE A 88 7.56 -3.79 -20.24
CA PHE A 88 7.46 -5.16 -19.70
C PHE A 88 8.52 -6.10 -20.29
N SER A 89 9.49 -5.55 -21.06
CA SER A 89 10.59 -6.33 -21.65
C SER A 89 11.72 -6.65 -20.68
N ASP A 90 11.74 -5.94 -19.56
CA ASP A 90 12.64 -6.13 -18.44
C ASP A 90 11.95 -5.86 -17.11
N ALA A 91 12.68 -6.01 -16.04
CA ALA A 91 12.16 -5.87 -14.69
C ALA A 91 13.29 -5.62 -13.70
N VAL A 92 12.93 -5.22 -12.50
CA VAL A 92 13.80 -5.32 -11.36
C VAL A 92 13.45 -6.57 -10.56
N GLN A 93 14.45 -7.40 -10.33
CA GLN A 93 14.37 -8.56 -9.44
C GLN A 93 14.80 -8.16 -8.03
N PHE A 94 13.99 -8.51 -7.07
CA PHE A 94 14.30 -8.32 -5.65
C PHE A 94 14.92 -9.59 -5.07
N LYS A 95 15.85 -9.42 -4.17
CA LYS A 95 16.42 -10.50 -3.34
C LYS A 95 15.47 -10.78 -2.18
N SER A 96 15.66 -11.88 -1.49
CA SER A 96 14.75 -12.35 -0.42
C SER A 96 14.31 -11.24 0.55
N GLY A 97 13.04 -11.30 0.92
CA GLY A 97 12.22 -10.28 1.49
C GLY A 97 12.63 -9.69 2.82
N ASP A 98 13.42 -8.66 2.78
CA ASP A 98 13.58 -7.74 3.90
C ASP A 98 13.04 -6.34 3.55
N GLU A 99 13.07 -5.43 4.50
CA GLU A 99 12.57 -4.06 4.33
C GLU A 99 13.35 -3.27 3.27
N GLY A 100 14.54 -3.72 2.85
CA GLY A 100 15.33 -3.10 1.79
C GLY A 100 14.74 -3.25 0.39
N ASN A 101 13.81 -4.15 0.19
CA ASN A 101 13.16 -4.39 -1.10
C ASN A 101 12.01 -3.41 -1.35
N THR A 102 12.27 -2.12 -1.27
CA THR A 102 11.23 -1.09 -1.38
C THR A 102 11.56 -0.09 -2.48
N PHE A 103 10.60 0.12 -3.36
CA PHE A 103 10.60 1.24 -4.30
C PHE A 103 9.77 2.37 -3.70
N ASN A 104 10.39 3.53 -3.51
CA ASN A 104 9.78 4.71 -2.90
C ASN A 104 9.46 5.74 -3.96
N VAL A 105 8.31 6.40 -3.83
CA VAL A 105 7.88 7.50 -4.70
C VAL A 105 7.28 8.62 -3.86
N ASP A 106 7.85 9.82 -3.92
CA ASP A 106 7.27 11.00 -3.28
C ASP A 106 6.01 11.42 -4.03
N LEU A 107 4.92 11.51 -3.31
CA LEU A 107 3.60 11.85 -3.84
C LEU A 107 2.90 12.85 -2.92
N PRO A 108 2.07 13.73 -3.46
CA PRO A 108 1.14 14.48 -2.62
C PRO A 108 0.28 13.53 -1.78
N LYS A 109 -0.05 13.92 -0.56
CA LYS A 109 -1.05 13.16 0.23
C LYS A 109 -2.36 13.09 -0.54
N GLY A 110 -2.92 11.89 -0.66
CA GLY A 110 -4.10 11.70 -1.48
C GLY A 110 -4.49 10.24 -1.63
N LEU A 111 -5.46 10.00 -2.49
CA LEU A 111 -5.88 8.67 -2.93
C LEU A 111 -5.24 8.35 -4.27
N TYR A 112 -4.83 7.11 -4.42
CA TYR A 112 -4.17 6.63 -5.63
C TYR A 112 -4.72 5.30 -6.07
N GLU A 113 -4.94 5.17 -7.37
CA GLU A 113 -5.02 3.87 -8.02
C GLU A 113 -3.60 3.48 -8.43
N ILE A 114 -3.16 2.31 -7.98
CA ILE A 114 -1.80 1.81 -8.20
C ILE A 114 -1.91 0.49 -8.94
N LYS A 115 -1.34 0.47 -10.13
CA LYS A 115 -1.26 -0.72 -10.97
C LYS A 115 0.19 -1.21 -10.98
N VAL A 116 0.38 -2.47 -10.63
CA VAL A 116 1.69 -3.13 -10.68
C VAL A 116 1.66 -4.23 -11.72
N THR A 117 2.69 -4.25 -12.54
CA THR A 117 2.94 -5.34 -13.49
C THR A 117 4.21 -6.07 -13.08
N THR A 118 4.12 -7.39 -12.89
CA THR A 118 5.28 -8.22 -12.59
C THR A 118 6.13 -8.44 -13.84
N GLY A 119 7.40 -8.78 -13.66
CA GLY A 119 8.21 -9.40 -14.71
C GLY A 119 7.97 -10.91 -14.76
N ASN A 120 9.05 -11.66 -15.00
CA ASN A 120 9.01 -13.11 -14.92
C ASN A 120 9.11 -13.52 -13.44
N THR A 121 8.01 -13.94 -12.88
CA THR A 121 7.95 -14.33 -11.47
C THR A 121 7.09 -15.56 -11.26
N SER A 122 7.48 -16.40 -10.35
CA SER A 122 6.63 -17.52 -9.93
C SER A 122 5.58 -17.06 -8.94
N ARG A 123 5.90 -16.12 -8.05
CA ARG A 123 4.99 -15.57 -7.06
C ARG A 123 5.60 -14.31 -6.42
N THR A 124 4.86 -13.23 -6.43
CA THR A 124 5.24 -11.97 -5.78
C THR A 124 4.13 -11.53 -4.85
N THR A 125 4.47 -11.07 -3.68
CA THR A 125 3.56 -10.39 -2.76
C THR A 125 4.06 -8.96 -2.58
N ILE A 126 3.15 -7.99 -2.59
CA ILE A 126 3.48 -6.58 -2.52
C ILE A 126 2.78 -5.95 -1.33
N LYS A 127 3.57 -5.29 -0.51
CA LYS A 127 3.15 -4.48 0.61
C LYS A 127 3.25 -3.01 0.21
N MET A 128 2.22 -2.24 0.48
CA MET A 128 2.22 -0.81 0.25
C MET A 128 1.72 -0.10 1.51
N GLU A 129 2.33 1.01 1.86
CA GLU A 129 1.98 1.76 3.08
C GLU A 129 1.91 0.87 4.34
N GLY A 130 2.85 -0.03 4.47
CA GLY A 130 2.89 -0.98 5.58
C GLY A 130 1.88 -2.14 5.51
N MET A 131 1.00 -2.18 4.52
CA MET A 131 -0.08 -3.18 4.38
C MET A 131 0.16 -4.13 3.22
N LEU A 132 -0.16 -5.41 3.39
CA LEU A 132 -0.19 -6.38 2.30
C LEU A 132 -1.37 -6.08 1.38
N GLN A 133 -1.10 -5.70 0.15
CA GLN A 133 -2.11 -5.28 -0.82
C GLN A 133 -2.32 -6.30 -1.94
N MET A 134 -1.24 -6.85 -2.48
CA MET A 134 -1.27 -7.83 -3.56
C MET A 134 -0.58 -9.10 -3.07
N ILE A 135 -1.36 -10.17 -2.89
CA ILE A 135 -0.88 -11.40 -2.26
C ILE A 135 -0.79 -12.50 -3.31
N ASN A 136 0.41 -13.10 -3.40
CA ASN A 136 0.68 -14.23 -4.30
C ASN A 136 0.36 -13.93 -5.78
N LEU A 137 0.73 -12.76 -6.26
CA LEU A 137 0.63 -12.41 -7.67
C LEU A 137 1.55 -13.34 -8.47
N THR A 138 0.98 -14.15 -9.36
CA THR A 138 1.70 -15.23 -10.04
C THR A 138 1.68 -15.06 -11.56
N GLY A 139 2.75 -15.52 -12.19
CA GLY A 139 2.90 -15.55 -13.63
C GLY A 139 3.73 -14.39 -14.20
N ASN A 140 4.02 -14.50 -15.49
CA ASN A 140 4.78 -13.50 -16.22
C ASN A 140 3.85 -12.36 -16.63
N ASN A 141 4.27 -11.13 -16.41
CA ASN A 141 3.51 -9.91 -16.71
C ASN A 141 2.11 -9.92 -16.05
N ALA A 142 1.98 -10.54 -14.89
CA ALA A 142 0.75 -10.50 -14.13
C ALA A 142 0.49 -9.07 -13.64
N VAL A 143 -0.76 -8.64 -13.71
CA VAL A 143 -1.18 -7.28 -13.38
C VAL A 143 -2.19 -7.31 -12.25
N GLU A 144 -2.02 -6.44 -11.29
CA GLU A 144 -3.02 -6.17 -10.26
C GLU A 144 -3.11 -4.68 -10.02
N THR A 145 -4.31 -4.23 -9.64
CA THR A 145 -4.61 -2.83 -9.36
C THR A 145 -5.27 -2.71 -8.00
N VAL A 146 -4.77 -1.78 -7.19
CA VAL A 146 -5.34 -1.44 -5.88
C VAL A 146 -5.56 0.05 -5.77
N ARG A 147 -6.49 0.45 -4.90
CA ARG A 147 -6.72 1.85 -4.55
C ARG A 147 -6.41 2.06 -3.09
N ILE A 148 -5.43 2.90 -2.81
CA ILE A 148 -4.95 3.13 -1.44
C ILE A 148 -4.72 4.61 -1.15
N PRO A 149 -4.79 5.01 0.13
CA PRO A 149 -4.35 6.34 0.56
C PRO A 149 -2.83 6.39 0.75
N VAL A 150 -2.23 7.51 0.37
CA VAL A 150 -0.88 7.92 0.78
C VAL A 150 -1.02 9.06 1.77
N THR A 151 -0.61 8.86 3.02
CA THR A 151 -0.92 9.78 4.13
C THR A 151 0.28 10.55 4.66
N ASP A 152 1.50 10.10 4.37
CA ASP A 152 2.75 10.72 4.83
C ASP A 152 3.48 11.54 3.74
N GLY A 153 3.11 11.35 2.47
CA GLY A 153 3.72 12.05 1.34
C GLY A 153 4.70 11.21 0.53
N GLN A 154 4.80 9.91 0.84
CA GLN A 154 5.63 8.98 0.08
C GLN A 154 4.95 7.62 -0.04
N LEU A 155 4.77 7.13 -1.26
CA LEU A 155 4.35 5.76 -1.50
C LEU A 155 5.54 4.81 -1.33
N ASN A 156 5.34 3.76 -0.57
CA ASN A 156 6.30 2.69 -0.36
C ASN A 156 5.78 1.39 -0.99
N VAL A 157 6.35 0.98 -2.11
CA VAL A 157 6.05 -0.29 -2.79
C VAL A 157 7.11 -1.30 -2.39
N GLN A 158 6.80 -2.16 -1.43
CA GLN A 158 7.70 -3.17 -0.91
C GLN A 158 7.38 -4.54 -1.50
N ALA A 159 8.33 -5.09 -2.24
CA ALA A 159 8.24 -6.48 -2.67
C ALA A 159 8.68 -7.40 -1.53
N VAL A 160 7.86 -8.38 -1.22
CA VAL A 160 8.16 -9.40 -0.21
C VAL A 160 8.10 -10.78 -0.84
N ALA A 161 8.90 -11.71 -0.32
CA ALA A 161 8.99 -13.05 -0.86
C ALA A 161 7.63 -13.75 -0.82
N GLY A 162 7.18 -14.21 -1.97
CA GLY A 162 6.00 -15.04 -2.05
C GLY A 162 6.28 -16.48 -1.69
N ARG A 163 7.52 -16.93 -1.89
CA ARG A 163 8.01 -18.28 -1.58
C ARG A 163 9.53 -18.25 -1.45
N ASP A 164 10.05 -19.06 -0.53
CA ASP A 164 11.49 -19.15 -0.31
C ASP A 164 12.26 -19.46 -1.58
N ASN A 165 13.36 -18.72 -1.77
CA ASN A 165 14.29 -18.85 -2.89
C ASN A 165 13.69 -18.75 -4.30
N THR A 166 12.47 -18.22 -4.45
CA THR A 166 11.93 -17.92 -5.78
C THR A 166 12.17 -16.46 -6.14
N PRO A 167 12.64 -16.17 -7.37
CA PRO A 167 12.73 -14.80 -7.86
C PRO A 167 11.36 -14.13 -7.86
N PHE A 168 11.33 -12.88 -7.47
CA PHE A 168 10.15 -12.03 -7.60
C PHE A 168 10.56 -10.70 -8.22
N THR A 169 9.79 -10.27 -9.18
CA THR A 169 10.15 -9.18 -10.07
C THR A 169 8.99 -8.24 -10.27
N ILE A 170 9.31 -6.96 -10.50
CA ILE A 170 8.34 -5.95 -10.92
C ILE A 170 8.90 -5.27 -12.17
N SER A 171 8.10 -5.22 -13.25
CA SER A 171 8.43 -4.52 -14.49
C SER A 171 7.94 -3.07 -14.46
N ALA A 172 6.74 -2.81 -13.97
CA ALA A 172 6.18 -1.48 -13.98
C ALA A 172 5.32 -1.16 -12.76
N VAL A 173 5.32 0.12 -12.39
CA VAL A 173 4.41 0.71 -11.41
C VAL A 173 3.76 1.94 -12.05
N GLU A 174 2.44 1.90 -12.18
CA GLU A 174 1.66 3.01 -12.72
C GLU A 174 0.74 3.56 -11.63
N LEU A 175 0.70 4.87 -11.48
CA LEU A 175 -0.02 5.56 -10.42
C LEU A 175 -0.97 6.57 -11.04
N THR A 176 -2.21 6.61 -10.58
CA THR A 176 -3.18 7.65 -10.95
C THR A 176 -3.77 8.26 -9.69
N GLN A 177 -3.66 9.57 -9.54
CA GLN A 177 -4.27 10.25 -8.40
C GLN A 177 -5.79 10.34 -8.60
N LEU A 178 -6.53 9.91 -7.59
CA LEU A 178 -7.99 9.98 -7.54
C LEU A 178 -8.46 11.29 -6.89
N ASN A 179 -9.63 11.76 -7.27
CA ASN A 179 -10.13 13.07 -6.80
C ASN A 179 -10.86 12.99 -5.48
N THR A 180 -11.57 11.90 -5.24
CA THR A 180 -12.47 11.78 -4.09
C THR A 180 -12.46 10.38 -3.50
N THR A 181 -12.85 10.28 -2.23
CA THR A 181 -13.11 8.98 -1.58
C THR A 181 -14.29 8.23 -2.20
N GLY A 182 -15.16 8.92 -2.94
CA GLY A 182 -16.27 8.31 -3.67
C GLY A 182 -15.82 7.37 -4.81
N GLU A 183 -14.60 7.51 -5.28
CA GLU A 183 -14.00 6.61 -6.28
C GLU A 183 -13.53 5.29 -5.67
N MET A 184 -13.46 5.21 -4.33
CA MET A 184 -13.23 3.95 -3.63
C MET A 184 -14.54 3.20 -3.44
N LYS A 185 -14.48 1.86 -3.54
CA LYS A 185 -15.59 0.99 -3.11
C LYS A 185 -15.88 1.19 -1.62
N PRO A 186 -17.08 0.81 -1.14
CA PRO A 186 -17.29 0.63 0.29
C PRO A 186 -16.19 -0.26 0.86
N THR A 187 -15.60 0.15 1.96
CA THR A 187 -14.38 -0.49 2.48
C THR A 187 -14.64 -1.09 3.86
N VAL A 188 -14.17 -2.31 4.06
CA VAL A 188 -14.06 -2.91 5.39
C VAL A 188 -12.64 -2.65 5.90
N TRP A 189 -12.53 -1.77 6.87
CA TRP A 189 -11.29 -1.47 7.57
C TRP A 189 -11.11 -2.43 8.74
N ILE A 190 -10.00 -3.13 8.79
CA ILE A 190 -9.70 -4.09 9.85
C ILE A 190 -8.51 -3.56 10.65
N CYS A 191 -8.68 -3.40 11.96
CA CYS A 191 -7.63 -3.03 12.89
C CYS A 191 -7.46 -4.14 13.91
N GLY A 192 -6.24 -4.55 14.17
CA GLY A 192 -6.04 -5.65 15.11
C GLY A 192 -4.58 -6.08 15.26
N ASP A 193 -4.40 -7.17 15.95
CA ASP A 193 -3.12 -7.79 16.21
C ASP A 193 -2.81 -8.95 15.23
N SER A 194 -1.92 -9.85 15.64
CA SER A 194 -1.49 -11.01 14.86
C SER A 194 -2.61 -11.97 14.50
N THR A 195 -3.71 -12.01 15.26
CA THR A 195 -4.85 -12.91 15.00
C THR A 195 -5.66 -12.46 13.79
N VAL A 196 -5.48 -11.22 13.38
CA VAL A 196 -6.23 -10.56 12.31
C VAL A 196 -5.35 -10.20 11.13
N ALA A 197 -4.03 -10.02 11.34
CA ALA A 197 -3.08 -9.52 10.37
C ALA A 197 -2.96 -10.40 9.11
N ASN A 198 -2.54 -9.80 8.03
CA ASN A 198 -2.12 -10.53 6.83
C ASN A 198 -0.71 -11.11 7.01
N TYR A 199 -0.51 -12.29 6.46
CA TYR A 199 0.81 -12.95 6.38
C TYR A 199 1.12 -13.29 4.93
N TYR A 200 2.23 -12.76 4.41
CA TYR A 200 2.55 -12.81 2.99
C TYR A 200 2.97 -14.21 2.48
N ASN A 201 3.55 -15.02 3.31
CA ASN A 201 3.98 -16.38 2.94
C ASN A 201 3.02 -17.47 3.45
N CYS A 202 1.73 -17.16 3.53
CA CYS A 202 0.72 -18.06 4.05
C CYS A 202 0.64 -19.43 3.35
N ALA A 203 1.16 -19.55 2.14
CA ALA A 203 1.25 -20.85 1.45
C ALA A 203 2.35 -21.75 2.04
N ASP A 204 3.32 -21.17 2.71
CA ASP A 204 4.51 -21.86 3.24
C ASP A 204 4.54 -21.91 4.77
N THR A 205 3.58 -21.22 5.43
CA THR A 205 3.44 -21.21 6.89
C THR A 205 2.03 -21.61 7.31
N SER A 206 1.88 -22.09 8.52
CA SER A 206 0.58 -22.33 9.15
C SER A 206 -0.01 -21.11 9.85
N GLN A 207 0.68 -19.97 9.78
CA GLN A 207 0.27 -18.76 10.47
C GLN A 207 -0.57 -17.86 9.56
N HIS A 208 -1.81 -17.61 9.93
CA HIS A 208 -2.77 -16.80 9.22
C HIS A 208 -3.59 -15.97 10.20
N GLY A 209 -3.84 -14.70 9.89
CA GLY A 209 -4.90 -13.93 10.53
C GLY A 209 -6.20 -14.05 9.75
N TRP A 210 -7.34 -14.08 10.44
CA TRP A 210 -8.64 -14.24 9.76
C TRP A 210 -8.95 -13.07 8.81
N GLY A 211 -8.45 -11.87 9.09
CA GLY A 211 -8.65 -10.70 8.25
C GLY A 211 -8.10 -10.85 6.83
N GLN A 212 -7.09 -11.70 6.64
CA GLN A 212 -6.49 -12.00 5.35
C GLN A 212 -7.47 -12.64 4.36
N PHE A 213 -8.44 -13.37 4.88
CA PHE A 213 -9.38 -14.13 4.07
C PHE A 213 -10.73 -13.45 3.87
N LEU A 214 -11.02 -12.38 4.62
CA LEU A 214 -12.34 -11.75 4.63
C LEU A 214 -12.79 -11.32 3.23
N GLY A 215 -11.90 -10.78 2.41
CA GLY A 215 -12.21 -10.37 1.05
C GLY A 215 -12.76 -11.48 0.16
N SER A 216 -12.40 -12.74 0.43
CA SER A 216 -12.92 -13.90 -0.31
C SER A 216 -14.38 -14.24 0.02
N TYR A 217 -14.93 -13.68 1.09
CA TYR A 217 -16.26 -14.02 1.60
C TYR A 217 -17.29 -12.90 1.45
N ILE A 218 -16.86 -11.65 1.31
CA ILE A 218 -17.79 -10.50 1.31
C ILE A 218 -18.15 -9.99 -0.09
N GLY A 219 -17.59 -10.60 -1.13
CA GLY A 219 -17.88 -10.27 -2.52
C GLY A 219 -17.06 -9.09 -3.06
N SER A 220 -17.08 -8.96 -4.38
CA SER A 220 -16.23 -8.01 -5.13
C SER A 220 -16.67 -6.55 -5.03
N ASP A 221 -17.83 -6.26 -4.47
CA ASP A 221 -18.33 -4.89 -4.35
C ASP A 221 -17.71 -4.13 -3.16
N TRP A 222 -16.94 -4.83 -2.34
CA TRP A 222 -16.24 -4.32 -1.18
C TRP A 222 -14.73 -4.39 -1.36
N ASP A 223 -14.03 -3.38 -0.85
CA ASP A 223 -12.61 -3.47 -0.57
C ASP A 223 -12.37 -3.90 0.88
N VAL A 224 -11.31 -4.68 1.11
CA VAL A 224 -10.84 -4.99 2.46
C VAL A 224 -9.48 -4.33 2.66
N ARG A 225 -9.38 -3.50 3.69
CA ARG A 225 -8.14 -2.84 4.09
C ARG A 225 -7.74 -3.34 5.47
N ASN A 226 -6.83 -4.28 5.50
CA ASN A 226 -6.36 -4.86 6.75
C ASN A 226 -5.13 -4.10 7.25
N LEU A 227 -5.33 -3.25 8.25
CA LEU A 227 -4.31 -2.45 8.92
C LEU A 227 -3.68 -3.19 10.11
N ALA A 228 -4.15 -4.39 10.42
CA ALA A 228 -3.67 -5.16 11.55
C ALA A 228 -2.19 -5.52 11.42
N ALA A 229 -1.48 -5.49 12.53
CA ALA A 229 -0.08 -5.85 12.58
C ALA A 229 0.24 -6.76 13.78
N SER A 230 1.15 -7.71 13.55
CA SER A 230 1.55 -8.65 14.59
C SER A 230 2.17 -7.92 15.80
N GLY A 231 1.77 -8.31 17.00
CA GLY A 231 2.26 -7.72 18.24
C GLY A 231 1.63 -6.36 18.62
N GLN A 232 0.67 -5.87 17.85
CA GLN A 232 0.01 -4.60 18.15
C GLN A 232 -1.00 -4.73 19.30
N TYR A 233 -1.20 -3.61 19.97
CA TYR A 233 -2.17 -3.40 21.03
C TYR A 233 -2.76 -1.99 20.88
N ALA A 234 -3.89 -1.71 21.49
CA ALA A 234 -4.68 -0.49 21.25
C ALA A 234 -3.85 0.81 21.31
N LYS A 235 -3.02 0.97 22.34
CA LYS A 235 -2.16 2.17 22.49
C LYS A 235 -1.08 2.22 21.41
N GLY A 236 -0.42 1.09 21.13
CA GLY A 236 0.63 1.01 20.11
C GLY A 236 0.09 1.30 18.71
N PHE A 237 -1.14 0.87 18.44
CA PHE A 237 -1.81 1.14 17.15
C PHE A 237 -2.03 2.65 16.93
N VAL A 238 -2.44 3.37 18.00
CA VAL A 238 -2.58 4.84 17.98
C VAL A 238 -1.23 5.53 17.84
N GLU A 239 -0.25 5.13 18.66
CA GLU A 239 1.09 5.74 18.67
C GLU A 239 1.85 5.54 17.36
N ALA A 240 1.62 4.41 16.68
CA ALA A 240 2.18 4.12 15.37
C ALA A 240 1.43 4.81 14.21
N GLY A 241 0.36 5.56 14.48
CA GLY A 241 -0.43 6.24 13.46
C GLY A 241 -1.19 5.30 12.51
N GLN A 242 -1.43 4.04 12.90
CA GLN A 242 -2.04 3.05 12.03
C GLN A 242 -3.53 3.32 11.73
N PHE A 243 -4.17 4.24 12.46
CA PHE A 243 -5.51 4.73 12.13
C PHE A 243 -5.52 5.84 11.05
N ALA A 244 -4.37 6.39 10.67
CA ALA A 244 -4.32 7.50 9.72
C ALA A 244 -5.07 7.23 8.40
N PRO A 245 -4.99 6.04 7.78
CA PRO A 245 -5.79 5.76 6.58
C PRO A 245 -7.29 5.89 6.80
N ILE A 246 -7.79 5.50 7.98
CA ILE A 246 -9.21 5.62 8.34
C ILE A 246 -9.58 7.09 8.60
N GLU A 247 -8.74 7.81 9.33
CA GLU A 247 -8.99 9.22 9.67
C GLU A 247 -9.07 10.11 8.42
N TYR A 248 -8.24 9.82 7.41
CA TYR A 248 -8.20 10.59 6.18
C TYR A 248 -9.24 10.14 5.14
N TYR A 249 -9.55 8.85 5.05
CA TYR A 249 -10.24 8.28 3.89
C TYR A 249 -11.44 7.39 4.25
N GLY A 250 -11.69 7.16 5.52
CA GLY A 250 -12.93 6.52 5.95
C GLY A 250 -14.14 7.35 5.57
N LYS A 251 -15.18 6.72 5.07
CA LYS A 251 -16.36 7.40 4.55
C LYS A 251 -17.66 6.73 5.00
N SER A 252 -18.75 7.41 4.80
CA SER A 252 -20.09 6.87 5.06
C SER A 252 -20.31 5.60 4.23
N GLY A 253 -20.80 4.55 4.88
CA GLY A 253 -21.02 3.24 4.27
C GLY A 253 -19.85 2.26 4.49
N ASP A 254 -18.71 2.71 4.98
CA ASP A 254 -17.61 1.82 5.36
C ASP A 254 -17.92 1.05 6.67
N ILE A 255 -17.27 -0.09 6.84
CA ILE A 255 -17.35 -0.92 8.03
C ILE A 255 -16.00 -0.93 8.74
N TYR A 256 -16.01 -0.81 10.06
CA TYR A 256 -14.82 -0.82 10.89
C TYR A 256 -14.85 -2.02 11.83
N LEU A 257 -13.88 -2.92 11.67
CA LEU A 257 -13.70 -4.10 12.52
C LEU A 257 -12.46 -3.87 13.38
N ILE A 258 -12.64 -3.83 14.69
CA ILE A 258 -11.54 -3.59 15.64
C ILE A 258 -11.42 -4.81 16.55
N ALA A 259 -10.28 -5.48 16.47
CA ALA A 259 -9.94 -6.70 17.21
C ALA A 259 -8.56 -6.54 17.87
N ILE A 260 -8.48 -5.65 18.88
CA ILE A 260 -7.26 -5.31 19.64
C ILE A 260 -7.44 -5.61 21.12
#